data_45e0e8bd225e54213e197ed2d450bceb
#
_entry.id   45e0e8bd225e54213e197ed2d450bceb
#
_cell.length_a   1.000
_cell.length_b   1.000
_cell.length_c   1.000
_cell.angle_alpha   90.00
_cell.angle_beta   90.00
_cell.angle_gamma   90.00
#
_symmetry.space_group_name_H-M   'P 1'
#
loop_
_entity.id
_entity.type
_entity.pdbx_description
1 polymer ?
#
loop_
_entity_poly.entity_id
_entity_poly.type
_entity_poly.pdbx_seq_one_letter_code
_entity_poly.pdbx_strand_id
1 'polypeptide(L)'
;YNADRPEVFLKSTSDRCMGPFEEVGIREDSNWNVPEPELAFVLYRGEIIGYTIGNDMSSRQIEGENPLYLPQAKFYDQSCSIGPCFVTAESIGDPQNLGVQCIIVRDAETVFEGTTSTSDMARTCLELSDWLQRSNRVPELTTVLTGTSIVPPPDFTLQAEDRVIITIEEIG
;
A
#
# COMPACT_ATOMS: atom_id res chain seq x y z
N TYR A 1 4.27 5.32 14.92
CA TYR A 1 3.07 4.46 15.05
C TYR A 1 2.25 4.72 16.31
N ASN A 2 2.82 5.36 17.33
CA ASN A 2 2.14 5.72 18.59
C ASN A 2 1.59 7.17 18.57
N ALA A 3 1.51 7.81 17.41
CA ALA A 3 0.91 9.14 17.31
C ALA A 3 -0.60 9.09 17.56
N ASP A 4 -1.14 10.18 18.13
CA ASP A 4 -2.59 10.28 18.42
C ASP A 4 -3.45 10.20 17.15
N ARG A 5 -2.89 10.59 16.02
CA ARG A 5 -3.57 10.62 14.70
C ARG A 5 -2.81 9.75 13.71
N PRO A 6 -3.50 8.96 12.87
CA PRO A 6 -2.85 8.29 11.75
C PRO A 6 -2.39 9.32 10.72
N GLU A 7 -1.35 8.98 9.99
CA GLU A 7 -0.98 9.69 8.77
C GLU A 7 -2.01 9.34 7.68
N VAL A 8 -2.63 10.36 7.09
CA VAL A 8 -3.62 10.20 6.03
C VAL A 8 -3.28 11.16 4.91
N PHE A 9 -3.08 10.63 3.71
CA PHE A 9 -2.73 11.43 2.53
C PHE A 9 -3.37 10.86 1.25
N LEU A 10 -3.41 11.66 0.19
CA LEU A 10 -3.82 11.23 -1.13
C LEU A 10 -2.68 10.45 -1.79
N LYS A 11 -2.83 9.13 -1.91
CA LYS A 11 -1.81 8.26 -2.52
C LYS A 11 -1.82 8.36 -4.05
N SER A 12 -2.99 8.34 -4.65
CA SER A 12 -3.10 8.34 -6.11
C SER A 12 -4.46 8.86 -6.58
N THR A 13 -4.49 9.20 -7.84
CA THR A 13 -5.73 9.39 -8.62
C THR A 13 -5.92 8.18 -9.54
N SER A 14 -7.13 7.98 -10.04
CA SER A 14 -7.46 6.81 -10.87
C SER A 14 -6.61 6.68 -12.14
N ASP A 15 -6.12 7.80 -12.67
CA ASP A 15 -5.29 7.86 -13.87
C ASP A 15 -3.80 7.54 -13.61
N ARG A 16 -3.39 7.43 -12.35
CA ARG A 16 -2.03 7.08 -11.90
C ARG A 16 -1.96 5.79 -11.11
N CYS A 17 -3.11 5.16 -10.86
CA CYS A 17 -3.21 3.89 -10.16
C CYS A 17 -3.23 2.76 -11.18
N MET A 18 -2.28 1.86 -11.07
CA MET A 18 -2.10 0.73 -11.98
C MET A 18 -2.94 -0.46 -11.53
N GLY A 19 -3.36 -1.26 -12.48
CA GLY A 19 -4.01 -2.54 -12.23
C GLY A 19 -3.00 -3.67 -11.89
N PRO A 20 -3.51 -4.88 -11.64
CA PRO A 20 -2.66 -6.04 -11.43
C PRO A 20 -1.88 -6.38 -12.70
N PHE A 21 -0.62 -6.78 -12.52
CA PHE A 21 0.32 -7.16 -13.59
C PHE A 21 0.77 -6.02 -14.52
N GLU A 22 0.42 -4.77 -14.20
CA GLU A 22 0.90 -3.59 -14.90
C GLU A 22 2.21 -3.07 -14.28
N GLU A 23 2.90 -2.23 -15.03
CA GLU A 23 4.15 -1.60 -14.59
C GLU A 23 3.85 -0.50 -13.55
N VAL A 24 4.67 -0.45 -12.50
CA VAL A 24 4.66 0.63 -11.51
C VAL A 24 5.92 1.47 -11.63
N GLY A 25 5.81 2.74 -11.30
CA GLY A 25 6.90 3.71 -11.41
C GLY A 25 7.86 3.66 -10.23
N ILE A 26 9.14 3.90 -10.52
CA ILE A 26 10.16 4.27 -9.53
C ILE A 26 10.71 5.65 -9.87
N ARG A 27 11.12 6.42 -8.86
CA ARG A 27 11.65 7.77 -9.08
C ARG A 27 13.11 7.71 -9.52
N GLU A 28 13.43 8.42 -10.60
CA GLU A 28 14.80 8.54 -11.11
C GLU A 28 15.71 9.41 -10.23
N ASP A 29 15.13 10.31 -9.44
CA ASP A 29 15.82 11.22 -8.52
C ASP A 29 15.90 10.66 -7.08
N SER A 30 15.76 9.36 -6.90
CA SER A 30 15.82 8.66 -5.63
C SER A 30 16.68 7.40 -5.72
N ASN A 31 17.53 7.19 -4.73
CA ASN A 31 18.38 6.01 -4.61
C ASN A 31 17.81 4.93 -3.69
N TRP A 32 16.60 5.14 -3.15
CA TRP A 32 15.94 4.16 -2.29
C TRP A 32 14.43 4.14 -2.58
N ASN A 33 14.09 3.41 -3.63
CA ASN A 33 12.72 3.13 -4.05
C ASN A 33 12.32 1.73 -3.58
N VAL A 34 11.14 1.60 -2.97
CA VAL A 34 10.63 0.33 -2.43
C VAL A 34 9.15 0.15 -2.73
N PRO A 35 8.66 -1.10 -2.80
CA PRO A 35 7.23 -1.38 -2.69
C PRO A 35 6.84 -1.34 -1.21
N GLU A 36 5.64 -0.96 -0.93
CA GLU A 36 4.99 -1.10 0.37
C GLU A 36 3.69 -1.90 0.18
N PRO A 37 3.74 -3.22 0.46
CA PRO A 37 2.58 -4.10 0.34
C PRO A 37 1.60 -3.83 1.47
N GLU A 38 0.33 -3.63 1.13
CA GLU A 38 -0.70 -3.22 2.08
C GLU A 38 -2.02 -3.95 1.86
N LEU A 39 -2.69 -4.31 2.95
CA LEU A 39 -4.12 -4.53 2.86
C LEU A 39 -4.78 -3.23 2.41
N ALA A 40 -5.71 -3.31 1.49
CA ALA A 40 -6.51 -2.16 1.10
C ALA A 40 -8.00 -2.47 1.30
N PHE A 41 -8.73 -1.58 1.94
CA PHE A 41 -10.18 -1.70 2.02
C PHE A 41 -10.88 -0.71 1.08
N VAL A 42 -12.04 -1.09 0.61
CA VAL A 42 -12.84 -0.30 -0.32
C VAL A 42 -14.06 0.26 0.40
N LEU A 43 -14.19 1.57 0.38
CA LEU A 43 -15.36 2.28 0.88
C LEU A 43 -16.36 2.52 -0.24
N TYR A 44 -17.62 2.24 0.03
CA TYR A 44 -18.74 2.72 -0.77
C TYR A 44 -19.69 3.49 0.13
N ARG A 45 -19.90 4.76 -0.18
CA ARG A 45 -20.71 5.70 0.64
C ARG A 45 -20.33 5.73 2.13
N GLY A 46 -19.04 5.58 2.39
CA GLY A 46 -18.48 5.63 3.74
C GLY A 46 -18.47 4.30 4.50
N GLU A 47 -19.00 3.23 3.93
CA GLU A 47 -18.99 1.89 4.52
C GLU A 47 -17.95 0.99 3.85
N ILE A 48 -17.26 0.16 4.62
CA ILE A 48 -16.33 -0.84 4.08
C ILE A 48 -17.14 -1.95 3.43
N ILE A 49 -16.99 -2.10 2.10
CA ILE A 49 -17.69 -3.12 1.32
C ILE A 49 -16.81 -4.32 0.96
N GLY A 50 -15.51 -4.24 1.14
CA GLY A 50 -14.59 -5.33 0.84
C GLY A 50 -13.14 -4.88 0.83
N TYR A 51 -12.28 -5.80 0.37
CA TYR A 51 -10.83 -5.70 0.47
C TYR A 51 -10.15 -6.07 -0.84
N THR A 52 -8.95 -5.57 -1.01
CA THR A 52 -8.03 -5.88 -2.10
C THR A 52 -6.59 -5.70 -1.61
N ILE A 53 -5.61 -5.94 -2.48
CA ILE A 53 -4.21 -5.67 -2.20
C ILE A 53 -3.85 -4.30 -2.76
N GLY A 54 -3.06 -3.52 -2.01
CA GLY A 54 -2.44 -2.28 -2.45
C GLY A 54 -0.92 -2.39 -2.46
N ASN A 55 -0.31 -1.65 -3.38
CA ASN A 55 1.12 -1.39 -3.37
C ASN A 55 1.34 0.12 -3.37
N ASP A 56 1.80 0.64 -2.23
CA ASP A 56 2.22 2.03 -2.06
C ASP A 56 3.69 2.18 -2.49
N MET A 57 3.93 2.39 -3.78
CA MET A 57 5.29 2.64 -4.28
C MET A 57 5.86 3.91 -3.66
N SER A 58 7.05 3.82 -3.07
CA SER A 58 7.59 4.85 -2.21
C SER A 58 9.05 5.17 -2.50
N SER A 59 9.40 6.45 -2.44
CA SER A 59 10.78 6.87 -2.27
C SER A 59 11.08 7.08 -0.79
N ARG A 60 11.69 6.09 -0.16
CA ARG A 60 12.08 6.17 1.26
C ARG A 60 13.16 7.23 1.50
N GLN A 61 13.99 7.51 0.49
CA GLN A 61 14.99 8.57 0.59
C GLN A 61 14.30 9.94 0.75
N ILE A 62 13.40 10.30 -0.17
CA ILE A 62 12.72 11.61 -0.15
C ILE A 62 11.83 11.75 1.10
N GLU A 63 11.14 10.67 1.47
CA GLU A 63 10.32 10.63 2.69
C GLU A 63 11.17 10.91 3.95
N GLY A 64 12.36 10.32 4.03
CA GLY A 64 13.29 10.49 5.15
C GLY A 64 14.01 11.84 5.19
N GLU A 65 14.12 12.55 4.07
CA GLU A 65 14.79 13.85 4.01
C GLU A 65 14.01 14.95 4.75
N ASN A 66 12.69 14.98 4.56
CA ASN A 66 11.84 15.96 5.21
C ASN A 66 10.37 15.51 5.16
N PRO A 67 9.63 15.51 6.29
CA PRO A 67 8.20 15.18 6.31
C PRO A 67 7.34 15.99 5.33
N LEU A 68 7.75 17.22 4.97
CA LEU A 68 7.06 18.05 3.98
C LEU A 68 7.18 17.51 2.55
N TYR A 69 8.08 16.57 2.31
CA TYR A 69 8.27 15.95 0.99
C TYR A 69 7.43 14.69 0.78
N LEU A 70 6.59 14.32 1.74
CA LEU A 70 5.71 13.15 1.63
C LEU A 70 4.95 13.10 0.28
N PRO A 71 4.36 14.19 -0.23
CA PRO A 71 3.70 14.14 -1.54
C PRO A 71 4.63 13.77 -2.69
N GLN A 72 5.89 14.20 -2.65
CA GLN A 72 6.87 13.82 -3.67
C GLN A 72 7.34 12.37 -3.51
N ALA A 73 7.43 11.89 -2.28
CA ALA A 73 7.83 10.52 -1.97
C ALA A 73 6.77 9.48 -2.38
N LYS A 74 5.49 9.85 -2.30
CA LYS A 74 4.35 8.94 -2.37
C LYS A 74 3.42 9.16 -3.58
N PHE A 75 3.33 10.39 -4.10
CA PHE A 75 2.39 10.79 -5.13
C PHE A 75 3.11 11.24 -6.40
N TYR A 76 3.41 10.28 -7.27
CA TYR A 76 4.03 10.48 -8.58
C TYR A 76 3.41 9.52 -9.60
N ASP A 77 3.82 9.59 -10.85
CA ASP A 77 3.25 8.78 -11.91
C ASP A 77 3.48 7.27 -11.66
N GLN A 78 2.41 6.47 -11.81
CA GLN A 78 2.41 5.02 -11.59
C GLN A 78 2.88 4.59 -10.18
N SER A 79 2.74 5.46 -9.17
CA SER A 79 3.22 5.20 -7.81
C SER A 79 2.30 4.33 -6.96
N CYS A 80 1.20 3.84 -7.51
CA CYS A 80 0.23 3.00 -6.80
C CYS A 80 -0.27 1.89 -7.71
N SER A 81 -0.46 0.70 -7.15
CA SER A 81 -1.27 -0.32 -7.81
C SER A 81 -2.24 -0.98 -6.83
N ILE A 82 -3.37 -1.47 -7.36
CA ILE A 82 -4.40 -2.19 -6.60
C ILE A 82 -4.87 -3.42 -7.39
N GLY A 83 -5.18 -4.50 -6.69
CA GLY A 83 -5.66 -5.76 -7.26
C GLY A 83 -5.28 -6.96 -6.38
N PRO A 84 -5.30 -8.20 -6.91
CA PRO A 84 -5.74 -8.56 -8.25
C PRO A 84 -7.26 -8.63 -8.40
N CYS A 85 -7.98 -8.69 -7.29
CA CYS A 85 -9.43 -8.80 -7.25
C CYS A 85 -10.00 -8.01 -6.07
N PHE A 86 -11.29 -7.79 -6.10
CA PHE A 86 -12.06 -7.28 -4.97
C PHE A 86 -12.75 -8.47 -4.28
N VAL A 87 -12.54 -8.61 -2.97
CA VAL A 87 -13.20 -9.62 -2.13
C VAL A 87 -14.17 -8.90 -1.21
N THR A 88 -15.44 -9.35 -1.18
CA THR A 88 -16.46 -8.70 -0.35
C THR A 88 -16.15 -8.85 1.14
N ALA A 89 -16.56 -7.89 1.94
CA ALA A 89 -16.29 -7.90 3.38
C ALA A 89 -16.82 -9.16 4.09
N GLU A 90 -17.94 -9.71 3.60
CA GLU A 90 -18.54 -10.93 4.16
C GLU A 90 -17.72 -12.21 3.85
N SER A 91 -16.85 -12.15 2.81
CA SER A 91 -16.05 -13.30 2.38
C SER A 91 -14.68 -13.35 3.09
N ILE A 92 -14.27 -12.28 3.77
CA ILE A 92 -13.06 -12.22 4.59
C ILE A 92 -13.44 -12.59 6.02
N GLY A 93 -12.71 -13.54 6.60
CA GLY A 93 -12.97 -13.99 7.98
C GLY A 93 -12.67 -12.90 9.01
N ASP A 94 -11.42 -12.48 9.09
CA ASP A 94 -10.98 -11.37 9.94
C ASP A 94 -9.89 -10.54 9.22
N PRO A 95 -10.22 -9.34 8.73
CA PRO A 95 -9.26 -8.50 8.02
C PRO A 95 -8.08 -8.04 8.89
N GLN A 96 -8.17 -8.20 10.21
CA GLN A 96 -7.09 -7.88 11.14
C GLN A 96 -6.21 -9.12 11.48
N ASN A 97 -6.35 -10.23 10.76
CA ASN A 97 -5.56 -11.44 10.99
C ASN A 97 -5.26 -12.18 9.68
N LEU A 98 -4.76 -11.47 8.68
CA LEU A 98 -4.37 -12.01 7.37
C LEU A 98 -2.85 -12.01 7.25
N GLY A 99 -2.27 -13.10 6.76
CA GLY A 99 -0.87 -13.17 6.37
C GLY A 99 -0.60 -12.30 5.14
N VAL A 100 0.50 -11.55 5.15
CA VAL A 100 0.96 -10.71 4.04
C VAL A 100 2.37 -11.13 3.66
N GLN A 101 2.62 -11.33 2.38
CA GLN A 101 3.95 -11.64 1.83
C GLN A 101 4.29 -10.69 0.69
N CYS A 102 5.56 -10.31 0.62
CA CYS A 102 6.13 -9.60 -0.51
C CYS A 102 7.40 -10.29 -0.97
N ILE A 103 7.49 -10.59 -2.26
CA ILE A 103 8.68 -11.14 -2.91
C ILE A 103 9.10 -10.20 -4.03
N ILE A 104 10.40 -9.91 -4.14
CA ILE A 104 10.96 -9.16 -5.27
C ILE A 104 11.91 -10.08 -6.02
N VAL A 105 11.69 -10.19 -7.34
CA VAL A 105 12.48 -11.02 -8.24
C VAL A 105 13.21 -10.14 -9.24
N ARG A 106 14.52 -10.32 -9.36
CA ARG A 106 15.43 -9.68 -10.32
C ARG A 106 16.21 -10.76 -11.05
N ASP A 107 16.25 -10.72 -12.39
CA ASP A 107 16.99 -11.71 -13.21
C ASP A 107 16.68 -13.18 -12.87
N ALA A 108 15.39 -13.47 -12.58
CA ALA A 108 14.87 -14.77 -12.13
C ALA A 108 15.33 -15.22 -10.73
N GLU A 109 16.05 -14.39 -9.98
CA GLU A 109 16.47 -14.64 -8.59
C GLU A 109 15.62 -13.85 -7.61
N THR A 110 15.27 -14.45 -6.47
CA THR A 110 14.64 -13.72 -5.37
C THR A 110 15.66 -12.83 -4.68
N VAL A 111 15.51 -11.51 -4.79
CA VAL A 111 16.41 -10.52 -4.18
C VAL A 111 15.89 -9.95 -2.87
N PHE A 112 14.61 -10.12 -2.59
CA PHE A 112 13.98 -9.75 -1.32
C PHE A 112 12.76 -10.63 -1.07
N GLU A 113 12.56 -11.00 0.20
CA GLU A 113 11.34 -11.62 0.69
C GLU A 113 11.03 -11.08 2.09
N GLY A 114 9.78 -10.71 2.32
CA GLY A 114 9.29 -10.23 3.61
C GLY A 114 7.88 -10.74 3.89
N THR A 115 7.59 -11.01 5.15
CA THR A 115 6.27 -11.45 5.62
C THR A 115 5.85 -10.67 6.86
N THR A 116 4.55 -10.46 7.02
CA THR A 116 3.92 -9.87 8.21
C THR A 116 2.49 -10.37 8.34
N SER A 117 1.76 -9.85 9.30
CA SER A 117 0.32 -10.06 9.44
C SER A 117 -0.39 -8.73 9.65
N THR A 118 -1.63 -8.64 9.17
CA THR A 118 -2.49 -7.48 9.48
C THR A 118 -2.83 -7.37 10.97
N SER A 119 -2.58 -8.44 11.77
CA SER A 119 -2.66 -8.37 13.24
C SER A 119 -1.62 -7.44 13.87
N ASP A 120 -0.54 -7.13 13.14
CA ASP A 120 0.50 -6.19 13.59
C ASP A 120 0.14 -4.72 13.32
N MET A 121 -0.98 -4.45 12.65
CA MET A 121 -1.45 -3.10 12.39
C MET A 121 -1.75 -2.37 13.71
N ALA A 122 -1.24 -1.16 13.86
CA ALA A 122 -1.48 -0.33 15.04
C ALA A 122 -2.94 0.16 15.15
N ARG A 123 -3.69 0.14 14.05
CA ARG A 123 -5.08 0.59 13.96
C ARG A 123 -5.90 -0.36 13.10
N THR A 124 -7.16 -0.52 13.45
CA THR A 124 -8.09 -1.31 12.65
C THR A 124 -8.53 -0.57 11.38
N CYS A 125 -9.01 -1.33 10.38
CA CYS A 125 -9.58 -0.76 9.16
C CYS A 125 -10.74 0.20 9.49
N LEU A 126 -11.56 -0.10 10.50
CA LEU A 126 -12.66 0.76 10.94
C LEU A 126 -12.14 2.07 11.52
N GLU A 127 -11.10 2.03 12.39
CA GLU A 127 -10.50 3.24 12.94
C GLU A 127 -9.88 4.13 11.83
N LEU A 128 -9.22 3.53 10.85
CA LEU A 128 -8.66 4.27 9.70
C LEU A 128 -9.78 4.92 8.88
N SER A 129 -10.87 4.19 8.64
CA SER A 129 -12.05 4.71 7.96
C SER A 129 -12.67 5.91 8.71
N ASP A 130 -12.82 5.79 10.03
CA ASP A 130 -13.34 6.86 10.88
C ASP A 130 -12.45 8.11 10.85
N TRP A 131 -11.13 7.93 10.90
CA TRP A 131 -10.18 9.04 10.79
C TRP A 131 -10.24 9.73 9.43
N LEU A 132 -10.29 8.97 8.35
CA LEU A 132 -10.37 9.49 6.99
C LEU A 132 -11.63 10.35 6.79
N GLN A 133 -12.75 9.95 7.37
CA GLN A 133 -14.06 10.59 7.17
C GLN A 133 -14.32 11.76 8.14
N ARG A 134 -13.47 11.98 9.17
CA ARG A 134 -13.65 13.09 10.12
C ARG A 134 -13.53 14.44 9.43
N SER A 135 -14.63 15.20 9.40
CA SER A 135 -14.71 16.50 8.72
C SER A 135 -14.24 16.47 7.27
N ASN A 136 -14.32 15.31 6.62
CA ASN A 136 -13.84 15.07 5.27
C ASN A 136 -14.88 14.29 4.46
N ARG A 137 -15.23 14.81 3.30
CA ARG A 137 -16.10 14.11 2.36
C ARG A 137 -15.24 13.35 1.35
N VAL A 138 -15.18 12.05 1.50
CA VAL A 138 -14.52 11.16 0.54
C VAL A 138 -15.43 10.88 -0.66
N PRO A 139 -14.89 10.58 -1.85
CA PRO A 139 -15.66 10.12 -3.00
C PRO A 139 -16.53 8.91 -2.66
N GLU A 140 -17.63 8.72 -3.41
CA GLU A 140 -18.59 7.65 -3.17
C GLU A 140 -17.95 6.26 -3.19
N LEU A 141 -16.92 6.08 -4.04
CA LEU A 141 -16.07 4.90 -4.08
C LEU A 141 -14.64 5.33 -3.80
N THR A 142 -14.03 4.79 -2.74
CA THR A 142 -12.66 5.14 -2.32
C THR A 142 -11.93 3.88 -1.86
N THR A 143 -10.74 3.64 -2.40
CA THR A 143 -9.84 2.60 -1.89
C THR A 143 -8.86 3.23 -0.90
N VAL A 144 -8.67 2.58 0.24
CA VAL A 144 -7.80 3.04 1.33
C VAL A 144 -6.74 1.98 1.61
N LEU A 145 -5.48 2.33 1.43
CA LEU A 145 -4.33 1.52 1.79
C LEU A 145 -4.04 1.74 3.29
N THR A 146 -3.68 0.68 4.00
CA THR A 146 -3.69 0.67 5.47
C THR A 146 -2.33 0.86 6.13
N GLY A 147 -1.27 0.96 5.34
CA GLY A 147 0.10 0.98 5.79
C GLY A 147 0.75 -0.40 5.80
N THR A 148 2.06 -0.43 5.78
CA THR A 148 2.88 -1.65 5.74
C THR A 148 3.85 -1.74 6.90
N SER A 149 4.24 -2.97 7.25
CA SER A 149 5.43 -3.25 8.07
C SER A 149 6.53 -3.99 7.27
N ILE A 150 6.29 -4.31 6.00
CA ILE A 150 7.28 -4.91 5.10
C ILE A 150 7.98 -3.80 4.33
N VAL A 151 9.21 -3.49 4.72
CA VAL A 151 10.04 -2.50 4.03
C VAL A 151 11.41 -3.12 3.76
N PRO A 152 11.84 -3.20 2.48
CA PRO A 152 13.20 -3.62 2.16
C PRO A 152 14.25 -2.76 2.87
N PRO A 153 15.42 -3.34 3.23
CA PRO A 153 16.44 -2.64 3.99
C PRO A 153 17.08 -1.45 3.22
N PRO A 154 17.76 -0.52 3.92
CA PRO A 154 18.29 0.71 3.30
C PRO A 154 19.36 0.51 2.20
N ASP A 155 19.96 -0.66 2.14
CA ASP A 155 20.92 -1.05 1.09
C ASP A 155 20.26 -1.70 -0.12
N PHE A 156 18.91 -1.85 -0.11
CA PHE A 156 18.13 -2.33 -1.22
C PHE A 156 17.43 -1.16 -1.92
N THR A 157 17.35 -1.20 -3.23
CA THR A 157 16.45 -0.36 -4.03
C THR A 157 15.92 -1.14 -5.23
N LEU A 158 14.67 -0.87 -5.60
CA LEU A 158 14.10 -1.37 -6.84
C LEU A 158 14.88 -0.88 -8.05
N GLN A 159 14.94 -1.73 -9.07
CA GLN A 159 15.50 -1.45 -10.39
C GLN A 159 14.44 -1.70 -11.47
N ALA A 160 14.68 -1.16 -12.65
CA ALA A 160 13.85 -1.51 -13.80
C ALA A 160 13.85 -3.03 -14.02
N GLU A 161 12.72 -3.58 -14.48
CA GLU A 161 12.47 -5.01 -14.69
C GLU A 161 12.35 -5.87 -13.41
N ASP A 162 12.48 -5.31 -12.22
CA ASP A 162 12.14 -6.04 -11.00
C ASP A 162 10.65 -6.41 -10.99
N ARG A 163 10.35 -7.65 -10.61
CA ARG A 163 8.97 -8.09 -10.36
C ARG A 163 8.65 -8.06 -8.87
N VAL A 164 7.65 -7.29 -8.51
CA VAL A 164 7.09 -7.26 -7.16
C VAL A 164 5.86 -8.17 -7.11
N ILE A 165 5.88 -9.15 -6.23
CA ILE A 165 4.80 -10.10 -6.01
C ILE A 165 4.30 -9.91 -4.59
N ILE A 166 3.04 -9.52 -4.46
CA ILE A 166 2.38 -9.31 -3.17
C ILE A 166 1.24 -10.32 -3.06
N THR A 167 1.19 -10.99 -1.93
CA THR A 167 0.14 -11.97 -1.60
C THR A 167 -0.45 -11.63 -0.24
N ILE A 168 -1.78 -11.64 -0.14
CA ILE A 168 -2.50 -11.53 1.13
C ILE A 168 -3.49 -12.68 1.22
N GLU A 169 -3.48 -13.40 2.36
CA GLU A 169 -4.41 -14.50 2.61
C GLU A 169 -5.86 -14.10 2.29
N GLU A 170 -6.63 -15.05 1.75
CA GLU A 170 -8.03 -14.88 1.33
C GLU A 170 -8.27 -13.89 0.17
N ILE A 171 -7.21 -13.21 -0.35
CA ILE A 171 -7.36 -12.23 -1.45
C ILE A 171 -6.61 -12.69 -2.71
N GLY A 172 -5.35 -13.14 -2.56
CA GLY A 172 -4.55 -13.58 -3.69
C GLY A 172 -3.05 -13.38 -3.52
#